data_00112185f5ea1b4635deb71e17f40ea0
#
_entry.id   00112185f5ea1b4635deb71e17f40ea0
#
_cell.length_a   1.000
_cell.length_b   1.000
_cell.length_c   1.000
_cell.angle_alpha   90.00
_cell.angle_beta   90.00
_cell.angle_gamma   90.00
#
_symmetry.space_group_name_H-M   'P 1'
#
loop_
_entity.id
_entity.type
_entity.pdbx_description
1 polymer ?
#
loop_
_entity_poly.entity_id
_entity_poly.type
_entity_poly.pdbx_seq_one_letter_code
_entity_poly.pdbx_strand_id
1 'polypeptide(L)'
;MSNKLTQVKPLATQHWDKALTKVIEDTKGAPLHVHQLMANNPKLLDAWWDFRNHSVEGGTLGKRAGELVILRVAVHMQAWYEWGSHVDRALTCGLSIDEINHVLSHSTEIGWQPADAALLEAVDELVSHHCISEKLQVQLAKHFNTAQLMDLIAIQGMYVILACMIKSWGLALDPQVLDRIAEHTSERNFVVAAVRFKDSLN
;
A
#
# COMPACT_ATOMS: atom_id res chain seq x y z
N MET A 1 4.03 37.73 5.31
CA MET A 1 4.84 36.67 5.95
C MET A 1 4.41 35.36 5.33
N SER A 2 5.26 34.76 4.49
CA SER A 2 4.98 33.47 3.84
C SER A 2 4.90 32.40 4.91
N ASN A 3 3.73 31.82 5.12
CA ASN A 3 3.54 30.64 5.96
C ASN A 3 4.20 29.47 5.23
N LYS A 4 5.50 29.27 5.44
CA LYS A 4 6.14 28.01 5.04
C LYS A 4 5.47 26.94 5.87
N LEU A 5 4.56 26.16 5.25
CA LEU A 5 4.13 24.89 5.78
C LEU A 5 5.39 24.14 6.21
N THR A 6 5.52 23.84 7.49
CA THR A 6 6.62 23.07 8.03
C THR A 6 6.64 21.72 7.35
N GLN A 7 7.58 21.53 6.42
CA GLN A 7 7.75 20.27 5.73
C GLN A 7 8.20 19.23 6.75
N VAL A 8 7.35 18.25 7.02
CA VAL A 8 7.73 17.10 7.87
C VAL A 8 8.72 16.26 7.08
N LYS A 9 9.88 15.98 7.68
CA LYS A 9 10.95 15.19 7.06
C LYS A 9 11.17 13.90 7.84
N PRO A 10 11.68 12.85 7.19
CA PRO A 10 12.15 11.66 7.89
C PRO A 10 13.09 12.00 9.03
N LEU A 11 12.84 11.48 10.21
CA LEU A 11 13.64 11.69 11.41
C LEU A 11 14.68 10.57 11.53
N ALA A 12 15.95 10.91 11.60
CA ALA A 12 17.01 9.92 11.79
C ALA A 12 16.85 9.19 13.13
N THR A 13 17.13 7.89 13.15
CA THR A 13 16.86 6.99 14.28
C THR A 13 17.49 7.40 15.60
N GLN A 14 18.65 8.08 15.55
CA GLN A 14 19.30 8.62 16.76
C GLN A 14 18.49 9.71 17.49
N HIS A 15 17.47 10.25 16.84
CA HIS A 15 16.56 11.27 17.39
C HIS A 15 15.18 10.70 17.76
N TRP A 16 15.00 9.38 17.65
CA TRP A 16 13.72 8.76 17.96
C TRP A 16 13.45 8.70 19.46
N ASP A 17 12.18 8.81 19.82
CA ASP A 17 11.72 8.58 21.17
C ASP A 17 11.98 7.11 21.58
N LYS A 18 12.28 6.89 22.86
CA LYS A 18 12.49 5.55 23.44
C LYS A 18 11.28 4.63 23.30
N ALA A 19 10.08 5.17 23.23
CA ALA A 19 8.87 4.39 22.95
C ALA A 19 8.94 3.60 21.64
N LEU A 20 9.77 4.02 20.69
CA LEU A 20 9.95 3.38 19.38
C LEU A 20 11.04 2.30 19.34
N THR A 21 11.56 1.87 20.47
CA THR A 21 12.60 0.81 20.55
C THR A 21 12.15 -0.45 19.81
N LYS A 22 10.90 -0.90 20.02
CA LYS A 22 10.32 -2.06 19.31
C LYS A 22 10.35 -1.90 17.78
N VAL A 23 10.04 -0.71 17.27
CA VAL A 23 10.08 -0.44 15.82
C VAL A 23 11.50 -0.59 15.27
N ILE A 24 12.50 -0.09 16.01
CA ILE A 24 13.92 -0.20 15.62
C ILE A 24 14.36 -1.68 15.62
N GLU A 25 13.97 -2.45 16.64
CA GLU A 25 14.30 -3.88 16.75
C GLU A 25 13.65 -4.69 15.63
N ASP A 26 12.35 -4.53 15.40
CA ASP A 26 11.59 -5.24 14.36
C ASP A 26 12.11 -4.92 12.95
N THR A 27 12.61 -3.69 12.72
CA THR A 27 13.24 -3.28 11.47
C THR A 27 14.74 -3.57 11.40
N LYS A 28 15.29 -4.28 12.39
CA LYS A 28 16.73 -4.62 12.49
C LYS A 28 17.64 -3.40 12.38
N GLY A 29 17.22 -2.28 12.94
CA GLY A 29 17.97 -1.01 12.91
C GLY A 29 17.90 -0.25 11.58
N ALA A 30 17.15 -0.72 10.59
CA ALA A 30 17.02 -0.11 9.27
C ALA A 30 15.57 0.24 8.91
N PRO A 31 14.90 1.12 9.67
CA PRO A 31 13.53 1.53 9.36
C PRO A 31 13.48 2.31 8.03
N LEU A 32 12.47 2.01 7.22
CA LEU A 32 12.21 2.70 5.96
C LEU A 32 11.87 4.18 6.18
N HIS A 33 12.02 4.98 5.15
CA HIS A 33 11.70 6.42 5.18
C HIS A 33 10.29 6.72 5.70
N VAL A 34 9.30 5.88 5.40
CA VAL A 34 7.94 6.04 5.92
C VAL A 34 7.88 5.91 7.45
N HIS A 35 8.63 4.98 8.05
CA HIS A 35 8.73 4.85 9.51
C HIS A 35 9.46 6.05 10.11
N GLN A 36 10.54 6.51 9.46
CA GLN A 36 11.27 7.72 9.87
C GLN A 36 10.39 8.98 9.78
N LEU A 37 9.50 9.05 8.78
CA LEU A 37 8.52 10.13 8.67
C LEU A 37 7.53 10.08 9.85
N MET A 38 6.95 8.91 10.14
CA MET A 38 5.98 8.73 11.21
C MET A 38 6.59 8.90 12.60
N ALA A 39 7.90 8.72 12.78
CA ALA A 39 8.61 8.93 14.04
C ALA A 39 8.54 10.38 14.56
N ASN A 40 8.14 11.34 13.72
CA ASN A 40 7.79 12.70 14.15
C ASN A 40 6.58 12.76 15.11
N ASN A 41 5.77 11.68 15.14
CA ASN A 41 4.73 11.47 16.14
C ASN A 41 4.89 10.06 16.75
N PRO A 42 5.77 9.91 17.75
CA PRO A 42 6.11 8.61 18.29
C PRO A 42 4.91 7.84 18.89
N LYS A 43 3.95 8.53 19.48
CA LYS A 43 2.72 7.89 20.00
C LYS A 43 1.86 7.31 18.88
N LEU A 44 1.80 7.99 17.73
CA LEU A 44 1.08 7.50 16.57
C LEU A 44 1.78 6.28 15.97
N LEU A 45 3.11 6.33 15.79
CA LEU A 45 3.86 5.22 15.21
C LEU A 45 3.82 3.98 16.12
N ASP A 46 3.93 4.14 17.43
CA ASP A 46 3.82 3.06 18.40
C ASP A 46 2.43 2.39 18.33
N ALA A 47 1.34 3.17 18.39
CA ALA A 47 -0.02 2.66 18.27
C ALA A 47 -0.33 2.01 16.90
N TRP A 48 0.32 2.49 15.86
CA TRP A 48 0.19 1.98 14.50
C TRP A 48 0.92 0.66 14.29
N TRP A 49 1.96 0.37 15.07
CA TRP A 49 2.95 -0.65 14.74
C TRP A 49 2.38 -2.07 14.69
N ASP A 50 1.55 -2.45 15.65
CA ASP A 50 0.91 -3.77 15.66
C ASP A 50 -0.11 -3.91 14.54
N PHE A 51 -0.89 -2.86 14.24
CA PHE A 51 -1.81 -2.84 13.10
C PHE A 51 -1.06 -2.93 11.77
N ARG A 52 0.04 -2.19 11.65
CA ARG A 52 0.93 -2.27 10.49
C ARG A 52 1.48 -3.68 10.29
N ASN A 53 1.97 -4.31 11.35
CA ASN A 53 2.54 -5.66 11.25
C ASN A 53 1.48 -6.69 10.84
N HIS A 54 0.28 -6.61 11.41
CA HIS A 54 -0.86 -7.43 10.97
C HIS A 54 -1.14 -7.24 9.47
N SER A 55 -1.26 -6.02 9.01
CA SER A 55 -1.66 -5.69 7.63
C SER A 55 -0.58 -6.04 6.60
N VAL A 56 0.69 -5.78 6.91
CA VAL A 56 1.83 -6.08 6.00
C VAL A 56 2.04 -7.59 5.83
N GLU A 57 1.72 -8.39 6.83
CA GLU A 57 1.74 -9.85 6.72
C GLU A 57 0.48 -10.41 6.02
N GLY A 58 -0.47 -9.53 5.62
CA GLY A 58 -1.71 -9.88 4.95
C GLY A 58 -2.82 -10.36 5.87
N GLY A 59 -2.64 -10.29 7.19
CA GLY A 59 -3.61 -10.77 8.17
C GLY A 59 -4.08 -12.19 7.89
N THR A 60 -5.39 -12.44 7.97
CA THR A 60 -6.00 -13.71 7.58
C THR A 60 -6.21 -13.83 6.07
N LEU A 61 -6.12 -12.71 5.32
CA LEU A 61 -6.24 -12.69 3.86
C LEU A 61 -5.05 -13.38 3.17
N GLY A 62 -3.87 -13.31 3.81
CA GLY A 62 -2.62 -13.88 3.30
C GLY A 62 -1.78 -12.88 2.49
N LYS A 63 -0.47 -13.11 2.46
CA LYS A 63 0.51 -12.15 1.91
C LYS A 63 0.24 -11.79 0.45
N ARG A 64 0.03 -12.79 -0.42
CA ARG A 64 -0.17 -12.54 -1.86
C ARG A 64 -1.42 -11.68 -2.11
N ALA A 65 -2.53 -12.02 -1.50
CA ALA A 65 -3.78 -11.27 -1.63
C ALA A 65 -3.66 -9.87 -1.00
N GLY A 66 -2.97 -9.76 0.14
CA GLY A 66 -2.63 -8.48 0.77
C GLY A 66 -1.83 -7.57 -0.16
N GLU A 67 -0.81 -8.09 -0.85
CA GLU A 67 -0.02 -7.30 -1.80
C GLU A 67 -0.85 -6.84 -3.02
N LEU A 68 -1.80 -7.66 -3.52
CA LEU A 68 -2.74 -7.22 -4.57
C LEU A 68 -3.57 -6.01 -4.11
N VAL A 69 -4.11 -6.07 -2.90
CA VAL A 69 -4.88 -4.97 -2.31
C VAL A 69 -4.03 -3.70 -2.21
N ILE A 70 -2.82 -3.83 -1.67
CA ILE A 70 -1.90 -2.69 -1.47
C ILE A 70 -1.49 -2.05 -2.79
N LEU A 71 -1.11 -2.86 -3.77
CA LEU A 71 -0.75 -2.37 -5.11
C LEU A 71 -1.92 -1.65 -5.76
N ARG A 72 -3.16 -2.16 -5.64
CA ARG A 72 -4.35 -1.50 -6.20
C ARG A 72 -4.65 -0.17 -5.51
N VAL A 73 -4.49 -0.10 -4.18
CA VAL A 73 -4.59 1.18 -3.44
C VAL A 73 -3.53 2.16 -3.94
N ALA A 74 -2.29 1.72 -4.12
CA ALA A 74 -1.21 2.57 -4.63
C ALA A 74 -1.55 3.18 -6.00
N VAL A 75 -2.20 2.39 -6.90
CA VAL A 75 -2.67 2.88 -8.21
C VAL A 75 -3.73 3.97 -8.04
N HIS A 76 -4.78 3.71 -7.27
CA HIS A 76 -5.85 4.70 -7.01
C HIS A 76 -5.31 5.99 -6.39
N MET A 77 -4.42 5.85 -5.41
CA MET A 77 -3.81 6.97 -4.71
C MET A 77 -2.69 7.64 -5.51
N GLN A 78 -2.29 7.07 -6.66
CA GLN A 78 -1.12 7.54 -7.43
C GLN A 78 0.12 7.67 -6.53
N ALA A 79 0.36 6.66 -5.69
CA ALA A 79 1.36 6.67 -4.65
C ALA A 79 2.58 5.84 -5.07
N TRP A 80 3.54 6.49 -5.77
CA TRP A 80 4.76 5.83 -6.24
C TRP A 80 5.56 5.13 -5.13
N TYR A 81 5.68 5.78 -3.98
CA TYR A 81 6.40 5.18 -2.84
C TYR A 81 5.82 3.81 -2.44
N GLU A 82 4.49 3.74 -2.34
CA GLU A 82 3.81 2.48 -1.97
C GLU A 82 3.94 1.45 -3.08
N TRP A 83 3.67 1.86 -4.32
CA TRP A 83 3.84 0.99 -5.47
C TRP A 83 5.24 0.37 -5.49
N GLY A 84 6.29 1.20 -5.49
CA GLY A 84 7.68 0.72 -5.54
C GLY A 84 8.05 -0.19 -4.37
N SER A 85 7.64 0.17 -3.15
CA SER A 85 7.91 -0.66 -1.97
C SER A 85 7.21 -2.02 -2.03
N HIS A 86 6.05 -2.10 -2.68
CA HIS A 86 5.23 -3.31 -2.71
C HIS A 86 5.43 -4.16 -3.98
N VAL A 87 5.98 -3.63 -5.08
CA VAL A 87 6.44 -4.45 -6.22
C VAL A 87 7.48 -5.49 -5.78
N ASP A 88 8.52 -5.06 -5.03
CA ASP A 88 9.56 -5.96 -4.50
C ASP A 88 8.96 -7.06 -3.59
N ARG A 89 8.02 -6.68 -2.72
CA ARG A 89 7.34 -7.61 -1.83
C ARG A 89 6.39 -8.56 -2.56
N ALA A 90 5.64 -8.06 -3.51
CA ALA A 90 4.69 -8.83 -4.31
C ALA A 90 5.39 -9.96 -5.07
N LEU A 91 6.56 -9.68 -5.67
CA LEU A 91 7.39 -10.71 -6.32
C LEU A 91 7.79 -11.81 -5.33
N THR A 92 8.19 -11.45 -4.09
CA THR A 92 8.55 -12.44 -3.06
C THR A 92 7.34 -13.22 -2.53
N CYS A 93 6.13 -12.68 -2.69
CA CYS A 93 4.87 -13.34 -2.29
C CYS A 93 4.25 -14.19 -3.42
N GLY A 94 4.93 -14.34 -4.56
CA GLY A 94 4.52 -15.20 -5.65
C GLY A 94 3.64 -14.55 -6.72
N LEU A 95 3.53 -13.21 -6.74
CA LEU A 95 2.99 -12.49 -7.88
C LEU A 95 4.04 -12.43 -8.99
N SER A 96 3.63 -12.70 -10.22
CA SER A 96 4.47 -12.49 -11.40
C SER A 96 4.53 -11.00 -11.76
N ILE A 97 5.55 -10.61 -12.53
CA ILE A 97 5.65 -9.23 -13.02
C ILE A 97 4.47 -8.87 -13.95
N ASP A 98 3.94 -9.83 -14.68
CA ASP A 98 2.77 -9.63 -15.53
C ASP A 98 1.53 -9.35 -14.68
N GLU A 99 1.28 -10.13 -13.60
CA GLU A 99 0.19 -9.85 -12.67
C GLU A 99 0.33 -8.47 -12.04
N ILE A 100 1.54 -8.09 -11.59
CA ILE A 100 1.79 -6.75 -11.03
C ILE A 100 1.47 -5.65 -12.05
N ASN A 101 1.92 -5.80 -13.29
CA ASN A 101 1.59 -4.85 -14.36
C ASN A 101 0.08 -4.81 -14.66
N HIS A 102 -0.60 -5.93 -14.54
CA HIS A 102 -2.05 -6.00 -14.72
C HIS A 102 -2.85 -5.28 -13.64
N VAL A 103 -2.29 -5.08 -12.43
CA VAL A 103 -2.93 -4.25 -11.39
C VAL A 103 -3.13 -2.80 -11.86
N LEU A 104 -2.35 -2.33 -12.83
CA LEU A 104 -2.49 -1.00 -13.45
C LEU A 104 -3.69 -0.87 -14.41
N SER A 105 -4.40 -1.96 -14.70
CA SER A 105 -5.55 -2.02 -15.59
C SER A 105 -6.82 -2.42 -14.84
N HIS A 106 -8.00 -2.27 -15.48
CA HIS A 106 -9.24 -2.76 -14.87
C HIS A 106 -9.22 -4.28 -14.72
N SER A 107 -9.79 -4.77 -13.62
CA SER A 107 -9.83 -6.21 -13.30
C SER A 107 -10.58 -7.06 -14.33
N THR A 108 -11.48 -6.46 -15.11
CA THR A 108 -12.28 -7.12 -16.13
C THR A 108 -11.59 -7.27 -17.48
N GLU A 109 -10.49 -6.56 -17.72
CA GLU A 109 -9.78 -6.55 -19.01
C GLU A 109 -8.80 -7.70 -19.17
N ILE A 110 -8.47 -8.38 -18.09
CA ILE A 110 -7.38 -9.36 -18.03
C ILE A 110 -7.87 -10.61 -17.31
N GLY A 111 -7.41 -11.76 -17.74
CA GLY A 111 -7.82 -13.07 -17.23
C GLY A 111 -7.36 -13.37 -15.80
N TRP A 112 -7.73 -12.52 -14.84
CA TRP A 112 -7.54 -12.77 -13.41
C TRP A 112 -8.29 -14.03 -12.94
N GLN A 113 -7.72 -14.72 -11.96
CA GLN A 113 -8.51 -15.73 -11.23
C GLN A 113 -9.70 -15.03 -10.55
N PRO A 114 -10.88 -15.69 -10.46
CA PRO A 114 -12.08 -15.05 -9.92
C PRO A 114 -11.92 -14.42 -8.54
N ALA A 115 -11.09 -15.02 -7.67
CA ALA A 115 -10.79 -14.46 -6.34
C ALA A 115 -10.01 -13.15 -6.43
N ASP A 116 -8.97 -13.10 -7.26
CA ASP A 116 -8.12 -11.90 -7.43
C ASP A 116 -8.91 -10.77 -8.10
N ALA A 117 -9.71 -11.09 -9.12
CA ALA A 117 -10.59 -10.12 -9.78
C ALA A 117 -11.56 -9.48 -8.77
N ALA A 118 -12.19 -10.29 -7.92
CA ALA A 118 -13.10 -9.79 -6.89
C ALA A 118 -12.41 -8.94 -5.83
N LEU A 119 -11.15 -9.25 -5.46
CA LEU A 119 -10.36 -8.42 -4.56
C LEU A 119 -10.06 -7.05 -5.17
N LEU A 120 -9.62 -7.01 -6.41
CA LEU A 120 -9.29 -5.76 -7.11
C LEU A 120 -10.55 -4.88 -7.27
N GLU A 121 -11.69 -5.48 -7.68
CA GLU A 121 -12.98 -4.80 -7.77
C GLU A 121 -13.43 -4.24 -6.42
N ALA A 122 -13.19 -4.99 -5.32
CA ALA A 122 -13.52 -4.52 -3.97
C ALA A 122 -12.69 -3.30 -3.56
N VAL A 123 -11.41 -3.24 -3.91
CA VAL A 123 -10.58 -2.04 -3.68
C VAL A 123 -11.10 -0.86 -4.51
N ASP A 124 -11.49 -1.10 -5.77
CA ASP A 124 -12.04 -0.07 -6.64
C ASP A 124 -13.33 0.53 -6.06
N GLU A 125 -14.27 -0.32 -5.58
CA GLU A 125 -15.50 0.16 -4.92
C GLU A 125 -15.21 0.87 -3.59
N LEU A 126 -14.32 0.34 -2.76
CA LEU A 126 -13.97 0.95 -1.47
C LEU A 126 -13.36 2.36 -1.66
N VAL A 127 -12.51 2.55 -2.66
CA VAL A 127 -11.93 3.87 -2.93
C VAL A 127 -12.96 4.83 -3.54
N SER A 128 -13.81 4.34 -4.43
CA SER A 128 -14.75 5.19 -5.19
C SER A 128 -16.06 5.45 -4.45
N HIS A 129 -16.57 4.44 -3.70
CA HIS A 129 -17.89 4.47 -3.09
C HIS A 129 -17.86 4.33 -1.56
N HIS A 130 -16.69 4.06 -0.96
CA HIS A 130 -16.51 3.88 0.48
C HIS A 130 -17.25 2.68 1.08
N CYS A 131 -17.70 1.76 0.23
CA CYS A 131 -18.35 0.50 0.63
C CYS A 131 -18.22 -0.54 -0.49
N ILE A 132 -18.39 -1.81 -0.14
CA ILE A 132 -18.50 -2.92 -1.10
C ILE A 132 -19.99 -3.18 -1.36
N SER A 133 -20.39 -3.19 -2.62
CA SER A 133 -21.78 -3.46 -3.03
C SER A 133 -22.23 -4.85 -2.62
N GLU A 134 -23.52 -5.02 -2.35
CA GLU A 134 -24.09 -6.35 -2.00
C GLU A 134 -23.79 -7.41 -3.05
N LYS A 135 -23.83 -7.02 -4.33
CA LYS A 135 -23.50 -7.91 -5.45
C LYS A 135 -22.07 -8.43 -5.34
N LEU A 136 -21.11 -7.55 -5.06
CA LEU A 136 -19.70 -7.92 -4.94
C LEU A 136 -19.43 -8.70 -3.65
N GLN A 137 -20.12 -8.37 -2.53
CA GLN A 137 -20.02 -9.14 -1.29
C GLN A 137 -20.42 -10.62 -1.50
N VAL A 138 -21.47 -10.88 -2.29
CA VAL A 138 -21.86 -12.25 -2.64
C VAL A 138 -20.81 -12.97 -3.48
N GLN A 139 -20.08 -12.28 -4.33
CA GLN A 139 -18.98 -12.86 -5.10
C GLN A 139 -17.78 -13.15 -4.20
N LEU A 140 -17.36 -12.18 -3.39
CA LEU A 140 -16.26 -12.31 -2.45
C LEU A 140 -16.48 -13.47 -1.46
N ALA A 141 -17.70 -13.65 -0.95
CA ALA A 141 -18.05 -14.71 -0.02
C ALA A 141 -17.87 -16.15 -0.59
N LYS A 142 -17.73 -16.31 -1.90
CA LYS A 142 -17.38 -17.59 -2.52
C LYS A 142 -15.91 -17.97 -2.33
N HIS A 143 -15.06 -17.00 -2.04
CA HIS A 143 -13.61 -17.16 -1.99
C HIS A 143 -13.01 -16.79 -0.63
N PHE A 144 -13.66 -15.90 0.11
CA PHE A 144 -13.13 -15.30 1.35
C PHE A 144 -14.16 -15.40 2.48
N ASN A 145 -13.68 -15.68 3.68
CA ASN A 145 -14.50 -15.64 4.89
C ASN A 145 -14.58 -14.22 5.45
N THR A 146 -15.42 -14.02 6.47
CA THR A 146 -15.66 -12.70 7.09
C THR A 146 -14.39 -12.06 7.62
N ALA A 147 -13.48 -12.82 8.26
CA ALA A 147 -12.24 -12.27 8.79
C ALA A 147 -11.34 -11.75 7.66
N GLN A 148 -11.25 -12.48 6.55
CA GLN A 148 -10.50 -12.06 5.37
C GLN A 148 -11.07 -10.80 4.72
N LEU A 149 -12.40 -10.64 4.69
CA LEU A 149 -13.03 -9.43 4.19
C LEU A 149 -12.81 -8.22 5.12
N MET A 150 -12.74 -8.45 6.43
CA MET A 150 -12.36 -7.39 7.37
C MET A 150 -10.90 -6.97 7.17
N ASP A 151 -9.99 -7.92 6.96
CA ASP A 151 -8.58 -7.61 6.67
C ASP A 151 -8.41 -6.88 5.33
N LEU A 152 -9.16 -7.24 4.30
CA LEU A 152 -9.19 -6.49 3.03
C LEU A 152 -9.47 -5.00 3.28
N ILE A 153 -10.54 -4.68 4.02
CA ILE A 153 -10.92 -3.30 4.32
C ILE A 153 -9.87 -2.62 5.19
N ALA A 154 -9.34 -3.32 6.20
CA ALA A 154 -8.32 -2.79 7.10
C ALA A 154 -7.01 -2.46 6.36
N ILE A 155 -6.54 -3.36 5.49
CA ILE A 155 -5.35 -3.15 4.65
C ILE A 155 -5.57 -1.96 3.72
N GLN A 156 -6.69 -1.93 3.00
CA GLN A 156 -7.04 -0.82 2.11
C GLN A 156 -7.02 0.53 2.85
N GLY A 157 -7.71 0.63 3.99
CA GLY A 157 -7.76 1.87 4.78
C GLY A 157 -6.39 2.30 5.30
N MET A 158 -5.57 1.36 5.78
CA MET A 158 -4.23 1.64 6.24
C MET A 158 -3.36 2.28 5.15
N TYR A 159 -3.39 1.73 3.93
CA TYR A 159 -2.56 2.23 2.84
C TYR A 159 -3.09 3.54 2.25
N VAL A 160 -4.39 3.83 2.34
CA VAL A 160 -4.93 5.18 2.05
C VAL A 160 -4.35 6.23 3.01
N ILE A 161 -4.27 5.91 4.32
CA ILE A 161 -3.66 6.82 5.30
C ILE A 161 -2.18 7.06 5.00
N LEU A 162 -1.42 5.98 4.71
CA LEU A 162 0.00 6.08 4.38
C LEU A 162 0.22 6.89 3.10
N ALA A 163 -0.54 6.64 2.03
CA ALA A 163 -0.48 7.39 0.79
C ALA A 163 -0.70 8.90 1.02
N CYS A 164 -1.67 9.26 1.85
CA CYS A 164 -1.92 10.65 2.22
C CYS A 164 -0.70 11.28 2.90
N MET A 165 -0.07 10.59 3.86
CA MET A 165 1.13 11.09 4.55
C MET A 165 2.31 11.24 3.59
N ILE A 166 2.60 10.19 2.82
CA ILE A 166 3.71 10.12 1.87
C ILE A 166 3.60 11.23 0.83
N LYS A 167 2.44 11.41 0.23
CA LYS A 167 2.21 12.43 -0.81
C LYS A 167 2.19 13.84 -0.24
N SER A 168 1.63 14.06 0.95
CA SER A 168 1.56 15.39 1.57
C SER A 168 2.94 15.97 1.84
N TRP A 169 3.93 15.13 2.12
CA TRP A 169 5.28 15.58 2.43
C TRP A 169 6.32 15.20 1.38
N GLY A 170 5.90 14.64 0.25
CA GLY A 170 6.79 14.33 -0.87
C GLY A 170 7.89 13.33 -0.50
N LEU A 171 7.52 12.25 0.20
CA LEU A 171 8.48 11.25 0.66
C LEU A 171 9.09 10.49 -0.51
N ALA A 172 10.42 10.52 -0.62
CA ALA A 172 11.14 9.77 -1.63
C ALA A 172 11.25 8.28 -1.25
N LEU A 173 11.13 7.41 -2.25
CA LEU A 173 11.34 5.97 -2.08
C LEU A 173 12.76 5.68 -1.59
N ASP A 174 12.89 4.65 -0.77
CA ASP A 174 14.17 4.23 -0.21
C ASP A 174 15.12 3.77 -1.32
N PRO A 175 16.39 4.23 -1.36
CA PRO A 175 17.33 3.92 -2.45
C PRO A 175 17.52 2.42 -2.69
N GLN A 176 17.62 1.64 -1.61
CA GLN A 176 17.77 0.19 -1.70
C GLN A 176 16.53 -0.51 -2.29
N VAL A 177 15.35 0.09 -2.20
CA VAL A 177 14.14 -0.42 -2.85
C VAL A 177 14.19 -0.09 -4.34
N LEU A 178 14.56 1.16 -4.68
CA LEU A 178 14.73 1.58 -6.08
C LEU A 178 15.66 0.64 -6.86
N ASP A 179 16.80 0.30 -6.26
CA ASP A 179 17.79 -0.59 -6.88
C ASP A 179 17.20 -1.99 -7.19
N ARG A 180 16.39 -2.53 -6.27
CA ARG A 180 15.78 -3.87 -6.46
C ARG A 180 14.67 -3.92 -7.51
N ILE A 181 13.96 -2.82 -7.70
CA ILE A 181 12.82 -2.78 -8.64
C ILE A 181 13.16 -2.16 -9.99
N ALA A 182 14.38 -1.68 -10.19
CA ALA A 182 14.79 -0.91 -11.37
C ALA A 182 14.53 -1.62 -12.71
N GLU A 183 14.64 -2.96 -12.73
CA GLU A 183 14.38 -3.77 -13.94
C GLU A 183 12.88 -4.03 -14.18
N HIS A 184 12.03 -3.78 -13.19
CA HIS A 184 10.60 -4.15 -13.22
C HIS A 184 9.67 -2.96 -13.40
N THR A 185 10.02 -1.80 -12.82
CA THR A 185 9.15 -0.62 -12.84
C THR A 185 9.96 0.67 -12.68
N SER A 186 9.33 1.80 -13.03
CA SER A 186 9.89 3.14 -12.80
C SER A 186 8.78 4.10 -12.40
N GLU A 187 9.14 5.16 -11.66
CA GLU A 187 8.18 6.20 -11.27
C GLU A 187 7.44 6.79 -12.47
N ARG A 188 8.18 7.09 -13.55
CA ARG A 188 7.59 7.65 -14.77
C ARG A 188 6.52 6.73 -15.36
N ASN A 189 6.81 5.43 -15.49
CA ASN A 189 5.88 4.46 -16.08
C ASN A 189 4.67 4.28 -15.19
N PHE A 190 4.88 4.16 -13.87
CA PHE A 190 3.80 4.06 -12.90
C PHE A 190 2.87 5.27 -12.94
N VAL A 191 3.40 6.50 -12.87
CA VAL A 191 2.59 7.73 -12.88
C VAL A 191 1.73 7.82 -14.13
N VAL A 192 2.30 7.54 -15.31
CA VAL A 192 1.53 7.54 -16.56
C VAL A 192 0.41 6.50 -16.54
N ALA A 193 0.68 5.29 -16.07
CA ALA A 193 -0.32 4.22 -16.00
C ALA A 193 -1.42 4.52 -14.96
N ALA A 194 -1.06 5.00 -13.77
CA ALA A 194 -2.00 5.32 -12.70
C ALA A 194 -2.92 6.51 -13.07
N VAL A 195 -2.42 7.49 -13.83
CA VAL A 195 -3.25 8.58 -14.37
C VAL A 195 -4.26 8.02 -15.38
N ARG A 196 -3.82 7.21 -16.34
CA ARG A 196 -4.72 6.58 -17.32
C ARG A 196 -5.79 5.73 -16.65
N PHE A 197 -5.39 4.95 -15.65
CA PHE A 197 -6.34 4.15 -14.87
C PHE A 197 -7.42 5.03 -14.23
N LYS A 198 -7.03 6.13 -13.58
CA LYS A 198 -7.97 7.06 -12.95
C LYS A 198 -8.91 7.72 -13.96
N ASP A 199 -8.39 8.11 -15.11
CA ASP A 199 -9.18 8.75 -16.18
C ASP A 199 -10.24 7.81 -16.77
N SER A 200 -9.97 6.48 -16.74
CA SER A 200 -10.91 5.47 -17.22
C SER A 200 -12.04 5.13 -16.23
N LEU A 201 -11.98 5.62 -14.99
CA LEU A 201 -13.05 5.51 -13.99
C LEU A 201 -14.11 6.62 -14.09
N ASN A 202 -13.83 7.69 -14.83
CA ASN A 202 -14.72 8.85 -15.02
C ASN A 202 -15.47 8.76 -16.35
#